data_d1f205a75481bd248a3e762545f42835
#
_entry.id   d1f205a75481bd248a3e762545f42835
#
_cell.length_a   1.000
_cell.length_b   1.000
_cell.length_c   1.000
_cell.angle_alpha   90.00
_cell.angle_beta   90.00
_cell.angle_gamma   90.00
#
_symmetry.space_group_name_H-M   'P 1'
#
loop_
_entity.id
_entity.type
_entity.pdbx_description
1 polymer ?
#
loop_
_entity_poly.entity_id
_entity_poly.type
_entity_poly.pdbx_seq_one_letter_code
_entity_poly.pdbx_strand_id
1 'polypeptide(L)'
;MRERVLFFDLLRCVAAVAVIAIHVLAPYRNELGVIPMDQWLTAVGVNSVTRWAVPVFILITGALMLSDARPFDGKYYVKRRLGKVLVPFLIWSTFYAYLSGWTAQGFGFETVKEVLSNSPFHATYYHLGFFYYFIPLYFVIPLFQWMARNVDDNVLYTYLAFWMFTSTLFLFKIDGPWSNQMWLYMGYLPLGYVLFQKVPLNRSMVTLFTGFGLVALAVTFTMVVTNSLEAEKYTVGRWLSYKTLNVILAASMIFMLCRYFGEGLPKNVQKVVSFISQHSLGIYLLHPIFLWPMKEFGWYTGHPAWVIPVWIVLSGAGALAMSYLFSKSAKTRWLLP
;
A
#
# COMPACT_ATOMS: atom_id res chain seq x y z
N MET A 1 19.05 -20.82 -5.93
CA MET A 1 17.73 -20.16 -5.83
C MET A 1 17.56 -19.74 -4.38
N ARG A 2 17.21 -18.47 -4.06
CA ARG A 2 16.83 -18.12 -2.68
C ARG A 2 15.58 -18.93 -2.34
N GLU A 3 15.57 -19.56 -1.17
CA GLU A 3 14.33 -20.14 -0.63
C GLU A 3 13.26 -19.05 -0.60
N ARG A 4 12.09 -19.39 -1.08
CA ARG A 4 10.94 -18.49 -1.11
C ARG A 4 10.40 -18.33 0.30
N VAL A 5 10.54 -17.17 0.87
CA VAL A 5 10.10 -16.88 2.23
C VAL A 5 8.59 -16.59 2.20
N LEU A 6 7.79 -17.54 2.65
CA LEU A 6 6.33 -17.58 2.48
C LEU A 6 5.60 -16.39 3.12
N PHE A 7 6.10 -15.88 4.24
CA PHE A 7 5.41 -14.76 4.89
C PHE A 7 5.39 -13.47 4.04
N PHE A 8 6.35 -13.25 3.14
CA PHE A 8 6.28 -12.13 2.19
C PHE A 8 5.16 -12.32 1.17
N ASP A 9 4.86 -13.55 0.80
CA ASP A 9 3.72 -13.83 -0.06
C ASP A 9 2.41 -13.53 0.67
N LEU A 10 2.31 -13.93 1.93
CA LEU A 10 1.15 -13.60 2.78
C LEU A 10 0.98 -12.09 2.94
N LEU A 11 2.07 -11.36 3.23
CA LEU A 11 2.05 -9.90 3.33
C LEU A 11 1.52 -9.23 2.06
N ARG A 12 1.98 -9.68 0.88
CA ARG A 12 1.49 -9.13 -0.39
C ARG A 12 0.00 -9.40 -0.61
N CYS A 13 -0.46 -10.60 -0.23
CA CYS A 13 -1.87 -10.95 -0.35
C CYS A 13 -2.76 -10.08 0.54
N VAL A 14 -2.43 -9.96 1.83
CA VAL A 14 -3.24 -9.16 2.75
C VAL A 14 -3.18 -7.67 2.41
N ALA A 15 -2.02 -7.17 1.96
CA ALA A 15 -1.88 -5.79 1.52
C ALA A 15 -2.70 -5.51 0.24
N ALA A 16 -2.72 -6.43 -0.73
CA ALA A 16 -3.53 -6.28 -1.94
C ALA A 16 -5.03 -6.22 -1.62
N VAL A 17 -5.53 -7.09 -0.74
CA VAL A 17 -6.93 -7.06 -0.27
C VAL A 17 -7.25 -5.74 0.43
N ALA A 18 -6.37 -5.27 1.32
CA ALA A 18 -6.57 -4.02 2.04
C ALA A 18 -6.55 -2.79 1.11
N VAL A 19 -5.71 -2.78 0.06
CA VAL A 19 -5.73 -1.72 -0.98
C VAL A 19 -7.07 -1.69 -1.71
N ILE A 20 -7.59 -2.85 -2.11
CA ILE A 20 -8.89 -2.91 -2.77
C ILE A 20 -9.98 -2.37 -1.83
N ALA A 21 -9.96 -2.76 -0.55
CA ALA A 21 -10.92 -2.26 0.45
C ALA A 21 -10.94 -0.73 0.55
N ILE A 22 -9.76 -0.08 0.60
CA ILE A 22 -9.63 1.40 0.62
C ILE A 22 -10.33 2.04 -0.60
N HIS A 23 -10.30 1.38 -1.74
CA HIS A 23 -10.87 1.93 -2.97
C HIS A 23 -12.37 1.63 -3.13
N VAL A 24 -12.83 0.49 -2.63
CA VAL A 24 -14.26 0.14 -2.62
C VAL A 24 -15.06 1.05 -1.68
N LEU A 25 -14.55 1.34 -0.48
CA LEU A 25 -15.25 2.18 0.50
C LEU A 25 -15.30 3.67 0.13
N ALA A 26 -14.55 4.10 -0.88
CA ALA A 26 -14.38 5.52 -1.19
C ALA A 26 -15.67 6.32 -1.38
N PRO A 27 -16.76 5.81 -1.97
CA PRO A 27 -18.01 6.53 -2.06
C PRO A 27 -18.61 6.86 -0.68
N TYR A 28 -18.67 5.89 0.22
CA TYR A 28 -19.36 6.01 1.51
C TYR A 28 -18.71 6.98 2.50
N ARG A 29 -17.39 7.10 2.50
CA ARG A 29 -16.69 7.89 3.53
C ARG A 29 -17.06 9.37 3.56
N ASN A 30 -17.46 9.92 2.42
CA ASN A 30 -17.81 11.35 2.30
C ASN A 30 -19.29 11.62 2.56
N GLU A 31 -20.09 10.59 2.88
CA GLU A 31 -21.55 10.68 3.02
C GLU A 31 -21.99 10.80 4.49
N LEU A 32 -21.16 11.43 5.34
CA LEU A 32 -21.56 11.76 6.72
C LEU A 32 -22.82 12.65 6.70
N GLY A 33 -23.85 12.24 7.43
CA GLY A 33 -25.14 12.92 7.48
C GLY A 33 -26.08 12.64 6.28
N VAL A 34 -25.60 11.92 5.26
CA VAL A 34 -26.39 11.51 4.08
C VAL A 34 -26.90 10.07 4.21
N ILE A 35 -26.01 9.18 4.65
CA ILE A 35 -26.34 7.77 4.93
C ILE A 35 -26.49 7.54 6.43
N PRO A 36 -27.11 6.42 6.87
CA PRO A 36 -27.18 6.04 8.28
C PRO A 36 -25.80 6.00 8.94
N MET A 37 -25.73 6.44 10.21
CA MET A 37 -24.47 6.58 10.96
C MET A 37 -23.69 5.27 11.05
N ASP A 38 -24.36 4.14 11.24
CA ASP A 38 -23.73 2.81 11.29
C ASP A 38 -23.06 2.42 9.98
N GLN A 39 -23.64 2.81 8.84
CA GLN A 39 -23.04 2.61 7.52
C GLN A 39 -21.79 3.46 7.34
N TRP A 40 -21.86 4.74 7.70
CA TRP A 40 -20.71 5.63 7.63
C TRP A 40 -19.60 5.19 8.57
N LEU A 41 -19.90 4.81 9.82
CA LEU A 41 -18.92 4.27 10.77
C LEU A 41 -18.28 2.98 10.27
N THR A 42 -19.04 2.10 9.62
CA THR A 42 -18.51 0.89 8.99
C THR A 42 -17.47 1.23 7.92
N ALA A 43 -17.77 2.16 7.02
CA ALA A 43 -16.86 2.57 5.97
C ALA A 43 -15.58 3.24 6.53
N VAL A 44 -15.73 4.14 7.51
CA VAL A 44 -14.61 4.81 8.19
C VAL A 44 -13.78 3.79 8.99
N GLY A 45 -14.41 2.81 9.63
CA GLY A 45 -13.74 1.72 10.33
C GLY A 45 -12.86 0.90 9.39
N VAL A 46 -13.41 0.44 8.26
CA VAL A 46 -12.64 -0.28 7.23
C VAL A 46 -11.48 0.58 6.71
N ASN A 47 -11.71 1.88 6.47
CA ASN A 47 -10.65 2.79 6.02
C ASN A 47 -9.52 2.91 7.06
N SER A 48 -9.87 3.05 8.33
CA SER A 48 -8.90 3.20 9.42
C SER A 48 -8.03 1.96 9.60
N VAL A 49 -8.64 0.76 9.52
CA VAL A 49 -7.92 -0.50 9.73
C VAL A 49 -7.15 -1.00 8.51
N THR A 50 -7.26 -0.36 7.35
CA THR A 50 -6.58 -0.79 6.11
C THR A 50 -5.46 0.13 5.65
N ARG A 51 -5.23 1.28 6.31
CA ARG A 51 -4.24 2.28 5.87
C ARG A 51 -2.78 1.79 5.89
N TRP A 52 -2.45 0.77 6.59
CA TRP A 52 -1.13 0.12 6.57
C TRP A 52 -0.79 -0.58 5.25
N ALA A 53 -1.78 -0.81 4.37
CA ALA A 53 -1.62 -1.61 3.15
C ALA A 53 -0.50 -1.10 2.21
N VAL A 54 -0.47 0.20 1.93
CA VAL A 54 0.53 0.81 1.04
C VAL A 54 1.93 0.80 1.67
N PRO A 55 2.13 1.22 2.93
CA PRO A 55 3.42 1.12 3.61
C PRO A 55 4.01 -0.29 3.66
N VAL A 56 3.19 -1.32 3.77
CA VAL A 56 3.66 -2.72 3.80
C VAL A 56 4.43 -3.09 2.52
N PHE A 57 4.07 -2.58 1.35
CA PHE A 57 4.85 -2.81 0.13
C PHE A 57 6.24 -2.18 0.18
N ILE A 58 6.39 -1.04 0.86
CA ILE A 58 7.70 -0.41 1.08
C ILE A 58 8.51 -1.22 2.11
N LEU A 59 7.88 -1.69 3.20
CA LEU A 59 8.51 -2.59 4.18
C LEU A 59 9.03 -3.87 3.51
N ILE A 60 8.24 -4.53 2.66
CA ILE A 60 8.66 -5.71 1.90
C ILE A 60 9.87 -5.39 1.02
N THR A 61 9.82 -4.26 0.32
CA THR A 61 10.92 -3.82 -0.55
C THR A 61 12.20 -3.59 0.26
N GLY A 62 12.12 -2.89 1.38
CA GLY A 62 13.24 -2.68 2.29
C GLY A 62 13.79 -4.00 2.86
N ALA A 63 12.91 -4.86 3.39
CA ALA A 63 13.30 -6.16 3.91
C ALA A 63 14.06 -7.01 2.89
N LEU A 64 13.58 -7.09 1.66
CA LEU A 64 14.18 -7.92 0.61
C LEU A 64 15.44 -7.31 0.00
N MET A 65 15.43 -6.00 -0.25
CA MET A 65 16.53 -5.36 -0.98
C MET A 65 17.71 -5.02 -0.09
N LEU A 66 17.47 -4.58 1.15
CA LEU A 66 18.57 -4.30 2.07
C LEU A 66 19.26 -5.58 2.58
N SER A 67 18.51 -6.71 2.64
CA SER A 67 19.04 -8.03 2.97
C SER A 67 19.76 -8.74 1.81
N ASP A 68 19.84 -8.13 0.63
CA ASP A 68 20.51 -8.74 -0.51
C ASP A 68 22.03 -8.59 -0.38
N ALA A 69 22.73 -9.66 -0.06
CA ALA A 69 24.19 -9.64 0.17
C ALA A 69 25.05 -9.54 -1.12
N ARG A 70 24.44 -9.63 -2.31
CA ARG A 70 25.18 -9.55 -3.58
C ARG A 70 25.84 -8.18 -3.77
N PRO A 71 27.00 -8.11 -4.42
CA PRO A 71 27.59 -6.83 -4.82
C PRO A 71 26.58 -6.00 -5.62
N PHE A 72 26.63 -4.67 -5.47
CA PHE A 72 25.76 -3.77 -6.21
C PHE A 72 26.19 -3.73 -7.69
N ASP A 73 25.26 -4.11 -8.56
CA ASP A 73 25.40 -4.00 -10.02
C ASP A 73 24.33 -3.01 -10.53
N GLY A 74 24.78 -1.81 -10.91
CA GLY A 74 23.90 -0.72 -11.34
C GLY A 74 23.09 -1.07 -12.59
N LYS A 75 23.67 -1.79 -13.57
CA LYS A 75 22.96 -2.20 -14.79
C LYS A 75 21.87 -3.22 -14.49
N TYR A 76 22.18 -4.22 -13.67
CA TYR A 76 21.19 -5.18 -13.18
C TYR A 76 20.10 -4.48 -12.37
N TYR A 77 20.49 -3.55 -11.49
CA TYR A 77 19.58 -2.81 -10.63
C TYR A 77 18.55 -2.02 -11.44
N VAL A 78 19.00 -1.18 -12.38
CA VAL A 78 18.12 -0.38 -13.23
C VAL A 78 17.22 -1.29 -14.07
N LYS A 79 17.78 -2.29 -14.76
CA LYS A 79 17.01 -3.14 -15.67
C LYS A 79 16.05 -4.09 -14.95
N ARG A 80 16.47 -4.69 -13.84
CA ARG A 80 15.75 -5.80 -13.19
C ARG A 80 15.00 -5.42 -11.91
N ARG A 81 15.25 -4.22 -11.37
CA ARG A 81 14.58 -3.71 -10.18
C ARG A 81 13.72 -2.49 -10.53
N LEU A 82 14.36 -1.36 -10.84
CA LEU A 82 13.65 -0.14 -11.19
C LEU A 82 12.77 -0.31 -12.44
N GLY A 83 13.28 -0.90 -13.52
CA GLY A 83 12.54 -1.10 -14.76
C GLY A 83 11.27 -1.95 -14.62
N LYS A 84 11.26 -2.93 -13.68
CA LYS A 84 10.08 -3.73 -13.39
C LYS A 84 8.93 -2.98 -12.71
N VAL A 85 9.21 -1.80 -12.18
CA VAL A 85 8.21 -0.93 -11.55
C VAL A 85 7.88 0.25 -12.46
N LEU A 86 8.91 0.88 -13.02
CA LEU A 86 8.76 2.08 -13.84
C LEU A 86 8.02 1.80 -15.16
N VAL A 87 8.37 0.72 -15.86
CA VAL A 87 7.77 0.42 -17.17
C VAL A 87 6.26 0.12 -17.04
N PRO A 88 5.80 -0.79 -16.15
CA PRO A 88 4.37 -0.96 -15.91
C PRO A 88 3.68 0.32 -15.48
N PHE A 89 4.31 1.11 -14.58
CA PHE A 89 3.74 2.39 -14.15
C PHE A 89 3.45 3.32 -15.33
N LEU A 90 4.41 3.52 -16.26
CA LEU A 90 4.23 4.41 -17.41
C LEU A 90 3.11 3.92 -18.34
N ILE A 91 3.06 2.62 -18.61
CA ILE A 91 2.03 2.03 -19.48
C ILE A 91 0.64 2.16 -18.86
N TRP A 92 0.52 1.77 -17.59
CA TRP A 92 -0.77 1.83 -16.89
C TRP A 92 -1.19 3.27 -16.61
N SER A 93 -0.27 4.21 -16.41
CA SER A 93 -0.60 5.64 -16.34
C SER A 93 -1.24 6.14 -17.62
N THR A 94 -0.70 5.75 -18.78
CA THR A 94 -1.29 6.10 -20.10
C THR A 94 -2.66 5.46 -20.28
N PHE A 95 -2.80 4.16 -19.93
CA PHE A 95 -4.08 3.47 -20.01
C PHE A 95 -5.15 4.11 -19.11
N TYR A 96 -4.80 4.45 -17.87
CA TYR A 96 -5.75 5.06 -16.94
C TYR A 96 -6.07 6.51 -17.28
N ALA A 97 -5.16 7.24 -17.93
CA ALA A 97 -5.50 8.54 -18.50
C ALA A 97 -6.56 8.40 -19.61
N TYR A 98 -6.44 7.39 -20.47
CA TYR A 98 -7.47 7.07 -21.45
C TYR A 98 -8.80 6.66 -20.77
N LEU A 99 -8.74 5.79 -19.74
CA LEU A 99 -9.94 5.36 -19.01
C LEU A 99 -10.64 6.53 -18.30
N SER A 100 -9.90 7.54 -17.84
CA SER A 100 -10.50 8.72 -17.20
C SER A 100 -11.39 9.56 -18.12
N GLY A 101 -11.23 9.41 -19.44
CA GLY A 101 -12.12 10.02 -20.42
C GLY A 101 -13.47 9.31 -20.56
N TRP A 102 -13.62 8.10 -20.07
CA TRP A 102 -14.87 7.34 -20.14
C TRP A 102 -15.74 7.59 -18.90
N THR A 103 -16.97 8.01 -19.13
CA THR A 103 -18.01 8.20 -18.11
C THR A 103 -19.32 7.55 -18.57
N ALA A 104 -20.31 7.46 -17.70
CA ALA A 104 -21.67 6.99 -18.07
C ALA A 104 -22.31 7.85 -19.17
N GLN A 105 -21.86 9.09 -19.35
CA GLN A 105 -22.36 10.03 -20.37
C GLN A 105 -21.60 9.93 -21.71
N GLY A 106 -20.49 9.19 -21.75
CA GLY A 106 -19.68 9.00 -22.96
C GLY A 106 -18.20 9.28 -22.79
N PHE A 107 -17.50 9.49 -23.89
CA PHE A 107 -16.06 9.70 -23.92
C PHE A 107 -15.68 11.16 -24.13
N GLY A 108 -14.87 11.71 -23.22
CA GLY A 108 -14.34 13.08 -23.28
C GLY A 108 -12.83 13.09 -23.58
N PHE A 109 -12.45 13.46 -24.81
CA PHE A 109 -11.03 13.51 -25.21
C PHE A 109 -10.25 14.61 -24.48
N GLU A 110 -10.86 15.75 -24.21
CA GLU A 110 -10.21 16.85 -23.47
C GLU A 110 -9.82 16.44 -22.05
N THR A 111 -10.63 15.63 -21.37
CA THR A 111 -10.28 15.04 -20.07
C THR A 111 -9.03 14.19 -20.15
N VAL A 112 -8.91 13.34 -21.18
CA VAL A 112 -7.71 12.51 -21.40
C VAL A 112 -6.47 13.38 -21.58
N LYS A 113 -6.58 14.43 -22.41
CA LYS A 113 -5.48 15.35 -22.69
C LYS A 113 -5.03 16.12 -21.44
N GLU A 114 -5.98 16.61 -20.66
CA GLU A 114 -5.70 17.29 -19.40
C GLU A 114 -5.01 16.36 -18.39
N VAL A 115 -5.53 15.15 -18.19
CA VAL A 115 -4.95 14.15 -17.28
C VAL A 115 -3.54 13.75 -17.72
N LEU A 116 -3.30 13.56 -19.03
CA LEU A 116 -1.96 13.26 -19.56
C LEU A 116 -0.99 14.44 -19.40
N SER A 117 -1.41 15.67 -19.68
CA SER A 117 -0.54 16.85 -19.54
C SER A 117 -0.12 17.08 -18.07
N ASN A 118 -1.00 16.78 -17.13
CA ASN A 118 -0.73 16.89 -15.69
C ASN A 118 0.02 15.68 -15.11
N SER A 119 0.18 14.59 -15.86
CA SER A 119 0.76 13.34 -15.38
C SER A 119 2.20 13.42 -14.83
N PRO A 120 3.08 14.37 -15.18
CA PRO A 120 4.36 14.51 -14.51
C PRO A 120 4.25 14.87 -13.02
N PHE A 121 3.17 15.51 -12.61
CA PHE A 121 2.98 16.03 -11.25
C PHE A 121 1.80 15.39 -10.50
N HIS A 122 0.83 14.84 -11.23
CA HIS A 122 -0.40 14.27 -10.69
C HIS A 122 -0.66 12.87 -11.24
N ALA A 123 -1.09 11.97 -10.37
CA ALA A 123 -1.44 10.62 -10.81
C ALA A 123 -2.61 10.63 -11.78
N THR A 124 -2.48 9.90 -12.89
CA THR A 124 -3.53 9.78 -13.91
C THR A 124 -4.75 9.02 -13.41
N TYR A 125 -4.61 8.28 -12.31
CA TYR A 125 -5.71 7.62 -11.61
C TYR A 125 -5.38 7.45 -10.12
N TYR A 126 -6.39 7.41 -9.26
CA TYR A 126 -6.26 7.51 -7.80
C TYR A 126 -5.27 6.50 -7.16
N HIS A 127 -5.17 5.27 -7.64
CA HIS A 127 -4.28 4.25 -7.10
C HIS A 127 -2.82 4.43 -7.56
N LEU A 128 -2.58 5.09 -8.68
CA LEU A 128 -1.23 5.29 -9.22
C LEU A 128 -0.41 6.32 -8.43
N GLY A 129 -1.04 7.12 -7.56
CA GLY A 129 -0.37 8.10 -6.72
C GLY A 129 0.76 7.52 -5.86
N PHE A 130 0.64 6.25 -5.46
CA PHE A 130 1.69 5.55 -4.73
C PHE A 130 3.03 5.49 -5.49
N PHE A 131 3.01 5.29 -6.80
CA PHE A 131 4.23 5.16 -7.59
C PHE A 131 5.08 6.45 -7.62
N TYR A 132 4.46 7.63 -7.48
CA TYR A 132 5.16 8.92 -7.41
C TYR A 132 6.07 9.03 -6.19
N TYR A 133 5.79 8.27 -5.13
CA TYR A 133 6.64 8.18 -3.95
C TYR A 133 7.51 6.92 -3.98
N PHE A 134 6.99 5.82 -4.48
CA PHE A 134 7.65 4.53 -4.46
C PHE A 134 8.82 4.43 -5.44
N ILE A 135 8.66 4.97 -6.67
CA ILE A 135 9.73 4.96 -7.68
C ILE A 135 10.97 5.75 -7.21
N PRO A 136 10.85 6.99 -6.68
CA PRO A 136 11.98 7.71 -6.11
C PRO A 136 12.72 6.97 -5.00
N LEU A 137 12.04 6.12 -4.21
CA LEU A 137 12.70 5.31 -3.18
C LEU A 137 13.76 4.36 -3.74
N TYR A 138 13.63 3.92 -5.00
CA TYR A 138 14.66 3.09 -5.63
C TYR A 138 16.01 3.80 -5.74
N PHE A 139 16.06 5.12 -5.77
CA PHE A 139 17.32 5.87 -5.80
C PHE A 139 18.02 5.94 -4.45
N VAL A 140 17.30 5.76 -3.34
CA VAL A 140 17.89 5.74 -1.99
C VAL A 140 18.15 4.33 -1.46
N ILE A 141 17.56 3.28 -2.04
CA ILE A 141 17.79 1.88 -1.64
C ILE A 141 19.29 1.51 -1.64
N PRO A 142 20.13 1.85 -2.65
CA PRO A 142 21.55 1.51 -2.61
C PRO A 142 22.28 2.11 -1.42
N LEU A 143 21.93 3.33 -1.00
CA LEU A 143 22.48 3.97 0.19
C LEU A 143 22.12 3.19 1.46
N PHE A 144 20.85 2.88 1.66
CA PHE A 144 20.42 2.08 2.83
C PHE A 144 20.97 0.66 2.79
N GLN A 145 21.16 0.06 1.61
CA GLN A 145 21.81 -1.23 1.47
C GLN A 145 23.29 -1.17 1.88
N TRP A 146 23.98 -0.09 1.54
CA TRP A 146 25.35 0.15 2.01
C TRP A 146 25.38 0.37 3.53
N MET A 147 24.48 1.19 4.07
CA MET A 147 24.35 1.39 5.53
C MET A 147 24.10 0.07 6.27
N ALA A 148 23.16 -0.73 5.83
CA ALA A 148 22.82 -2.01 6.45
C ALA A 148 23.99 -3.01 6.51
N ARG A 149 25.03 -2.81 5.69
CA ARG A 149 26.23 -3.69 5.61
C ARG A 149 27.46 -3.15 6.31
N ASN A 150 27.58 -1.82 6.43
CA ASN A 150 28.85 -1.17 6.76
C ASN A 150 28.77 -0.27 8.00
N VAL A 151 27.59 0.02 8.52
CA VAL A 151 27.46 0.82 9.74
C VAL A 151 26.95 -0.03 10.91
N ASP A 152 27.23 0.46 12.13
CA ASP A 152 26.72 -0.17 13.35
C ASP A 152 25.20 -0.13 13.40
N ASP A 153 24.60 -1.19 13.95
CA ASP A 153 23.13 -1.28 14.10
C ASP A 153 22.53 -0.10 14.90
N ASN A 154 23.30 0.46 15.85
CA ASN A 154 22.84 1.62 16.63
C ASN A 154 22.61 2.87 15.78
N VAL A 155 23.41 3.05 14.71
CA VAL A 155 23.18 4.16 13.75
C VAL A 155 21.84 3.99 13.05
N LEU A 156 21.54 2.76 12.65
CA LEU A 156 20.27 2.43 12.00
C LEU A 156 19.08 2.61 12.94
N TYR A 157 19.21 2.19 14.21
CA TYR A 157 18.17 2.38 15.23
C TYR A 157 17.97 3.85 15.56
N THR A 158 19.06 4.63 15.67
CA THR A 158 18.99 6.09 15.89
C THR A 158 18.27 6.79 14.72
N TYR A 159 18.60 6.40 13.48
CA TYR A 159 17.90 6.89 12.30
C TYR A 159 16.40 6.60 12.38
N LEU A 160 16.01 5.36 12.71
CA LEU A 160 14.60 4.96 12.80
C LEU A 160 13.88 5.69 13.93
N ALA A 161 14.52 5.88 15.09
CA ALA A 161 13.95 6.63 16.21
C ALA A 161 13.68 8.09 15.81
N PHE A 162 14.65 8.74 15.16
CA PHE A 162 14.49 10.11 14.68
C PHE A 162 13.41 10.21 13.58
N TRP A 163 13.37 9.25 12.64
CA TRP A 163 12.32 9.21 11.63
C TRP A 163 10.91 9.02 12.23
N MET A 164 10.75 8.12 13.21
CA MET A 164 9.48 7.94 13.93
C MET A 164 9.08 9.19 14.71
N PHE A 165 10.05 9.86 15.35
CA PHE A 165 9.83 11.14 16.04
C PHE A 165 9.31 12.22 15.07
N THR A 166 9.98 12.41 13.94
CA THR A 166 9.53 13.39 12.93
C THR A 166 8.20 13.01 12.28
N SER A 167 7.90 11.72 12.10
CA SER A 167 6.58 11.23 11.67
C SER A 167 5.49 11.52 12.71
N THR A 168 5.85 11.56 14.00
CA THR A 168 4.96 11.97 15.10
C THR A 168 4.69 13.47 15.03
N LEU A 169 5.73 14.28 14.85
CA LEU A 169 5.57 15.74 14.67
C LEU A 169 4.65 16.03 13.47
N PHE A 170 4.87 15.32 12.35
CA PHE A 170 4.02 15.45 11.18
C PHE A 170 2.56 15.05 11.46
N LEU A 171 2.31 14.01 12.26
CA LEU A 171 0.94 13.62 12.66
C LEU A 171 0.22 14.77 13.37
N PHE A 172 0.91 15.45 14.28
CA PHE A 172 0.36 16.56 15.05
C PHE A 172 0.44 17.92 14.35
N LYS A 173 0.71 17.92 13.04
CA LYS A 173 0.78 19.12 12.18
C LYS A 173 1.90 20.10 12.58
N ILE A 174 2.94 19.61 13.25
CA ILE A 174 4.16 20.36 13.54
C ILE A 174 5.07 20.19 12.31
N ASP A 175 4.98 21.13 11.38
CA ASP A 175 5.69 21.07 10.10
C ASP A 175 7.07 21.70 10.16
N GLY A 176 7.98 21.18 9.33
CA GLY A 176 9.34 21.63 9.17
C GLY A 176 10.04 20.92 8.02
N PRO A 177 11.37 21.02 7.89
CA PRO A 177 12.14 20.30 6.85
C PRO A 177 11.89 18.79 6.85
N TRP A 178 11.58 18.23 8.01
CA TRP A 178 11.23 16.81 8.21
C TRP A 178 9.87 16.41 7.63
N SER A 179 9.01 17.36 7.25
CA SER A 179 7.70 17.07 6.60
C SER A 179 7.83 16.74 5.12
N ASN A 180 9.06 16.66 4.59
CA ASN A 180 9.32 16.28 3.20
C ASN A 180 8.81 14.87 2.90
N GLN A 181 8.12 14.70 1.77
CA GLN A 181 7.51 13.45 1.34
C GLN A 181 8.52 12.29 1.29
N MET A 182 9.68 12.52 0.66
CA MET A 182 10.73 11.50 0.53
C MET A 182 11.25 11.07 1.90
N TRP A 183 11.53 12.03 2.81
CA TRP A 183 11.95 11.74 4.17
C TRP A 183 10.96 10.82 4.88
N LEU A 184 9.66 11.16 4.85
CA LEU A 184 8.62 10.44 5.57
C LEU A 184 8.34 9.04 5.00
N TYR A 185 8.59 8.80 3.71
CA TYR A 185 8.44 7.46 3.12
C TYR A 185 9.70 6.60 3.21
N MET A 186 10.90 7.19 3.11
CA MET A 186 12.12 6.38 3.00
C MET A 186 12.45 5.58 4.25
N GLY A 187 11.99 6.01 5.44
CA GLY A 187 12.21 5.29 6.70
C GLY A 187 11.56 3.90 6.75
N TYR A 188 10.53 3.65 5.95
CA TYR A 188 9.95 2.32 5.81
C TYR A 188 10.95 1.28 5.25
N LEU A 189 11.92 1.71 4.43
CA LEU A 189 12.92 0.79 3.87
C LEU A 189 13.80 0.17 4.97
N PRO A 190 14.54 0.95 5.79
CA PRO A 190 15.33 0.40 6.89
C PRO A 190 14.44 -0.23 7.98
N LEU A 191 13.21 0.26 8.21
CA LEU A 191 12.29 -0.37 9.14
C LEU A 191 11.94 -1.80 8.69
N GLY A 192 11.63 -2.01 7.40
CA GLY A 192 11.37 -3.35 6.86
C GLY A 192 12.55 -4.30 7.03
N TYR A 193 13.78 -3.81 6.81
CA TYR A 193 15.00 -4.56 7.07
C TYR A 193 15.17 -4.92 8.55
N VAL A 194 14.97 -3.97 9.45
CA VAL A 194 15.08 -4.19 10.90
C VAL A 194 14.02 -5.20 11.38
N LEU A 195 12.77 -5.04 10.98
CA LEU A 195 11.68 -5.97 11.32
C LEU A 195 11.95 -7.40 10.81
N PHE A 196 12.67 -7.54 9.70
CA PHE A 196 12.99 -8.85 9.11
C PHE A 196 14.25 -9.47 9.70
N GLN A 197 15.35 -8.71 9.82
CA GLN A 197 16.67 -9.25 10.14
C GLN A 197 17.09 -9.07 11.60
N LYS A 198 16.58 -8.04 12.28
CA LYS A 198 17.08 -7.63 13.60
C LYS A 198 16.08 -7.92 14.73
N VAL A 199 14.79 -7.76 14.48
CA VAL A 199 13.76 -8.07 15.48
C VAL A 199 13.62 -9.57 15.63
N PRO A 200 13.80 -10.14 16.86
CA PRO A 200 13.64 -11.57 17.08
C PRO A 200 12.17 -11.98 16.87
N LEU A 201 11.95 -13.13 16.21
CA LEU A 201 10.62 -13.67 15.98
C LEU A 201 10.21 -14.55 17.17
N ASN A 202 9.74 -13.93 18.22
CA ASN A 202 9.23 -14.59 19.40
C ASN A 202 7.87 -14.02 19.82
N ARG A 203 7.17 -14.75 20.69
CA ARG A 203 5.82 -14.41 21.12
C ARG A 203 5.75 -13.02 21.79
N SER A 204 6.74 -12.65 22.59
CA SER A 204 6.77 -11.36 23.27
C SER A 204 6.83 -10.20 22.29
N MET A 205 7.72 -10.27 21.28
CA MET A 205 7.81 -9.22 20.25
C MET A 205 6.55 -9.14 19.41
N VAL A 206 5.99 -10.27 18.99
CA VAL A 206 4.73 -10.27 18.24
C VAL A 206 3.61 -9.64 19.06
N THR A 207 3.49 -10.00 20.35
CA THR A 207 2.48 -9.40 21.25
C THR A 207 2.69 -7.89 21.42
N LEU A 208 3.96 -7.44 21.57
CA LEU A 208 4.31 -6.03 21.71
C LEU A 208 3.88 -5.23 20.47
N PHE A 209 4.30 -5.67 19.27
CA PHE A 209 3.92 -4.99 18.02
C PHE A 209 2.41 -5.04 17.78
N THR A 210 1.75 -6.14 18.14
CA THR A 210 0.29 -6.26 18.05
C THR A 210 -0.40 -5.26 18.97
N GLY A 211 0.04 -5.14 20.21
CA GLY A 211 -0.51 -4.18 21.16
C GLY A 211 -0.40 -2.72 20.66
N PHE A 212 0.80 -2.30 20.24
CA PHE A 212 1.00 -0.96 19.68
C PHE A 212 0.18 -0.73 18.40
N GLY A 213 0.12 -1.71 17.51
CA GLY A 213 -0.65 -1.59 16.28
C GLY A 213 -2.16 -1.48 16.54
N LEU A 214 -2.71 -2.28 17.45
CA LEU A 214 -4.13 -2.22 17.81
C LEU A 214 -4.49 -0.88 18.47
N VAL A 215 -3.66 -0.38 19.38
CA VAL A 215 -3.84 0.96 19.97
C VAL A 215 -3.80 2.03 18.90
N ALA A 216 -2.83 1.96 17.99
CA ALA A 216 -2.72 2.90 16.88
C ALA A 216 -3.95 2.89 15.98
N LEU A 217 -4.50 1.72 15.65
CA LEU A 217 -5.73 1.59 14.85
C LEU A 217 -6.95 2.16 15.60
N ALA A 218 -7.10 1.85 16.89
CA ALA A 218 -8.20 2.35 17.71
C ALA A 218 -8.16 3.88 17.82
N VAL A 219 -6.98 4.46 18.12
CA VAL A 219 -6.80 5.92 18.17
C VAL A 219 -7.08 6.54 16.80
N THR A 220 -6.59 5.93 15.71
CA THR A 220 -6.85 6.43 14.35
C THR A 220 -8.35 6.51 14.07
N PHE A 221 -9.09 5.44 14.33
CA PHE A 221 -10.54 5.41 14.13
C PHE A 221 -11.24 6.48 14.97
N THR A 222 -10.96 6.53 16.28
CA THR A 222 -11.56 7.51 17.19
C THR A 222 -11.31 8.95 16.72
N MET A 223 -10.07 9.28 16.38
CA MET A 223 -9.72 10.64 15.95
C MET A 223 -10.37 11.04 14.62
N VAL A 224 -10.48 10.10 13.66
CA VAL A 224 -11.17 10.37 12.39
C VAL A 224 -12.67 10.58 12.62
N VAL A 225 -13.31 9.76 13.46
CA VAL A 225 -14.72 9.92 13.80
C VAL A 225 -14.96 11.24 14.53
N THR A 226 -14.21 11.53 15.60
CA THR A 226 -14.38 12.75 16.39
C THR A 226 -14.19 14.01 15.53
N ASN A 227 -13.06 14.09 14.78
CA ASN A 227 -12.80 15.23 13.90
C ASN A 227 -13.90 15.42 12.84
N SER A 228 -14.48 14.32 12.34
CA SER A 228 -15.53 14.38 11.32
C SER A 228 -16.86 14.85 11.91
N LEU A 229 -17.21 14.38 13.10
CA LEU A 229 -18.43 14.79 13.78
C LEU A 229 -18.36 16.27 14.21
N GLU A 230 -17.23 16.71 14.74
CA GLU A 230 -16.99 18.12 15.12
C GLU A 230 -17.04 19.06 13.90
N ALA A 231 -16.55 18.61 12.75
CA ALA A 231 -16.53 19.38 11.51
C ALA A 231 -17.80 19.23 10.66
N GLU A 232 -18.76 18.38 11.08
CA GLU A 232 -19.97 18.00 10.32
C GLU A 232 -19.69 17.52 8.89
N LYS A 233 -18.47 17.02 8.64
CA LYS A 233 -18.00 16.49 7.36
C LYS A 233 -16.84 15.54 7.55
N TYR A 234 -16.63 14.63 6.59
CA TYR A 234 -15.49 13.71 6.63
C TYR A 234 -14.15 14.45 6.73
N THR A 235 -13.53 14.41 7.91
CA THR A 235 -12.31 15.15 8.25
C THR A 235 -11.30 14.21 8.87
N VAL A 236 -10.24 13.92 8.14
CA VAL A 236 -9.23 12.92 8.56
C VAL A 236 -7.98 13.53 9.22
N GLY A 237 -7.77 14.83 9.08
CA GLY A 237 -6.51 15.45 9.48
C GLY A 237 -5.32 14.75 8.79
N ARG A 238 -4.37 14.26 9.60
CA ARG A 238 -3.25 13.42 9.13
C ARG A 238 -3.36 11.96 9.61
N TRP A 239 -4.44 11.59 10.30
CA TRP A 239 -4.59 10.27 10.92
C TRP A 239 -4.62 9.10 9.93
N LEU A 240 -5.05 9.33 8.68
CA LEU A 240 -5.05 8.33 7.61
C LEU A 240 -3.87 8.49 6.62
N SER A 241 -2.89 9.33 6.97
CA SER A 241 -1.70 9.51 6.15
C SER A 241 -0.73 8.34 6.31
N TYR A 242 -0.20 7.82 5.21
CA TYR A 242 0.81 6.76 5.20
C TYR A 242 2.15 7.16 5.85
N LYS A 243 2.32 8.41 6.24
CA LYS A 243 3.56 9.03 6.71
C LYS A 243 3.60 9.26 8.21
N THR A 244 2.60 8.81 8.93
CA THR A 244 2.39 9.12 10.36
C THR A 244 2.65 7.91 11.25
N LEU A 245 3.06 8.16 12.49
CA LEU A 245 3.45 7.12 13.44
C LEU A 245 2.38 6.04 13.64
N ASN A 246 1.11 6.42 13.73
CA ASN A 246 0.01 5.46 13.90
C ASN A 246 -0.05 4.44 12.75
N VAL A 247 0.16 4.89 11.51
CA VAL A 247 0.17 3.98 10.34
C VAL A 247 1.47 3.15 10.29
N ILE A 248 2.61 3.72 10.73
CA ILE A 248 3.87 2.98 10.88
C ILE A 248 3.70 1.81 11.87
N LEU A 249 3.09 2.07 13.03
CA LEU A 249 2.85 1.06 14.05
C LEU A 249 1.90 -0.04 13.54
N ALA A 250 0.80 0.34 12.87
CA ALA A 250 -0.12 -0.61 12.25
C ALA A 250 0.56 -1.47 11.17
N ALA A 251 1.39 -0.88 10.30
CA ALA A 251 2.13 -1.60 9.28
C ALA A 251 3.16 -2.57 9.88
N SER A 252 3.85 -2.15 10.95
CA SER A 252 4.78 -3.00 11.69
C SER A 252 4.08 -4.18 12.36
N MET A 253 2.91 -3.97 12.94
CA MET A 253 2.05 -5.04 13.49
C MET A 253 1.73 -6.09 12.42
N ILE A 254 1.20 -5.65 11.28
CA ILE A 254 0.83 -6.57 10.18
C ILE A 254 2.06 -7.33 9.66
N PHE A 255 3.20 -6.65 9.53
CA PHE A 255 4.45 -7.30 9.14
C PHE A 255 4.84 -8.41 10.13
N MET A 256 4.83 -8.14 11.43
CA MET A 256 5.21 -9.11 12.45
C MET A 256 4.20 -10.26 12.58
N LEU A 257 2.90 -9.99 12.47
CA LEU A 257 1.87 -11.02 12.44
C LEU A 257 2.03 -11.97 11.25
N CYS A 258 2.20 -11.42 10.04
CA CYS A 258 2.42 -12.25 8.86
C CYS A 258 3.73 -13.05 8.94
N ARG A 259 4.80 -12.46 9.52
CA ARG A 259 6.06 -13.14 9.74
C ARG A 259 5.92 -14.31 10.73
N TYR A 260 5.10 -14.14 11.76
CA TYR A 260 4.87 -15.18 12.79
C TYR A 260 3.99 -16.32 12.28
N PHE A 261 2.90 -15.99 11.59
CA PHE A 261 1.95 -17.00 11.14
C PHE A 261 2.24 -17.58 9.76
N GLY A 262 3.02 -16.86 8.94
CA GLY A 262 3.22 -17.21 7.53
C GLY A 262 3.90 -18.56 7.30
N GLU A 263 4.84 -18.94 8.15
CA GLU A 263 5.57 -20.20 7.99
C GLU A 263 4.77 -21.42 8.47
N GLY A 264 3.79 -21.20 9.35
CA GLY A 264 2.90 -22.26 9.89
C GLY A 264 1.66 -22.55 9.02
N LEU A 265 1.52 -21.92 7.86
CA LEU A 265 0.33 -22.11 7.02
C LEU A 265 0.24 -23.54 6.44
N PRO A 266 -0.97 -24.13 6.36
CA PRO A 266 -1.18 -25.41 5.69
C PRO A 266 -0.73 -25.36 4.20
N LYS A 267 -0.17 -26.46 3.69
CA LYS A 267 0.37 -26.55 2.32
C LYS A 267 -0.59 -26.08 1.22
N ASN A 268 -1.89 -26.33 1.37
CA ASN A 268 -2.90 -25.89 0.41
C ASN A 268 -3.05 -24.36 0.43
N VAL A 269 -3.06 -23.75 1.62
CA VAL A 269 -3.10 -22.28 1.78
C VAL A 269 -1.82 -21.64 1.24
N GLN A 270 -0.65 -22.26 1.48
CA GLN A 270 0.63 -21.80 0.92
C GLN A 270 0.58 -21.69 -0.61
N LYS A 271 0.00 -22.69 -1.31
CA LYS A 271 -0.14 -22.67 -2.77
C LYS A 271 -1.00 -21.51 -3.25
N VAL A 272 -2.14 -21.28 -2.59
CA VAL A 272 -3.07 -20.19 -2.92
C VAL A 272 -2.41 -18.83 -2.67
N VAL A 273 -1.82 -18.64 -1.48
CA VAL A 273 -1.11 -17.40 -1.11
C VAL A 273 0.03 -17.12 -2.09
N SER A 274 0.82 -18.14 -2.43
CA SER A 274 1.91 -18.00 -3.40
C SER A 274 1.42 -17.66 -4.80
N PHE A 275 0.30 -18.22 -5.23
CA PHE A 275 -0.29 -17.88 -6.52
C PHE A 275 -0.79 -16.44 -6.56
N ILE A 276 -1.56 -16.00 -5.56
CA ILE A 276 -2.06 -14.61 -5.48
C ILE A 276 -0.89 -13.62 -5.38
N SER A 277 0.12 -13.93 -4.56
CA SER A 277 1.31 -13.08 -4.39
C SER A 277 2.08 -12.85 -5.69
N GLN A 278 2.18 -13.86 -6.56
CA GLN A 278 2.83 -13.73 -7.86
C GLN A 278 2.12 -12.71 -8.76
N HIS A 279 0.82 -12.53 -8.56
CA HIS A 279 -0.01 -11.60 -9.32
C HIS A 279 -0.34 -10.30 -8.56
N SER A 280 0.29 -10.06 -7.39
CA SER A 280 -0.07 -8.94 -6.51
C SER A 280 0.08 -7.56 -7.18
N LEU A 281 1.11 -7.34 -7.99
CA LEU A 281 1.26 -6.12 -8.77
C LEU A 281 0.17 -6.00 -9.83
N GLY A 282 -0.18 -7.11 -10.49
CA GLY A 282 -1.28 -7.14 -11.45
C GLY A 282 -2.62 -6.84 -10.79
N ILE A 283 -2.90 -7.42 -9.62
CA ILE A 283 -4.10 -7.11 -8.84
C ILE A 283 -4.13 -5.62 -8.49
N TYR A 284 -3.00 -5.08 -8.00
CA TYR A 284 -2.88 -3.66 -7.69
C TYR A 284 -3.17 -2.75 -8.89
N LEU A 285 -2.63 -3.08 -10.05
CA LEU A 285 -2.78 -2.26 -11.26
C LEU A 285 -4.16 -2.42 -11.92
N LEU A 286 -4.78 -3.59 -11.83
CA LEU A 286 -5.99 -3.92 -12.59
C LEU A 286 -7.31 -3.76 -11.82
N HIS A 287 -7.30 -3.83 -10.47
CA HIS A 287 -8.55 -3.79 -9.70
C HIS A 287 -9.43 -2.57 -9.98
N PRO A 288 -8.90 -1.36 -10.29
CA PRO A 288 -9.75 -0.21 -10.57
C PRO A 288 -10.58 -0.35 -11.85
N ILE A 289 -10.13 -1.16 -12.81
CA ILE A 289 -10.92 -1.46 -14.02
C ILE A 289 -12.24 -2.13 -13.61
N PHE A 290 -12.18 -3.06 -12.68
CA PHE A 290 -13.35 -3.78 -12.18
C PHE A 290 -14.18 -2.97 -11.17
N LEU A 291 -13.60 -1.93 -10.57
CA LEU A 291 -14.31 -0.97 -9.73
C LEU A 291 -14.90 0.21 -10.52
N TRP A 292 -14.51 0.40 -11.77
CA TRP A 292 -15.01 1.47 -12.60
C TRP A 292 -16.54 1.41 -12.78
N PRO A 293 -17.16 0.24 -13.13
CA PRO A 293 -18.63 0.16 -13.24
C PRO A 293 -19.32 0.43 -11.91
N MET A 294 -18.77 -0.05 -10.80
CA MET A 294 -19.33 0.20 -9.47
C MET A 294 -19.48 1.70 -9.19
N LYS A 295 -18.41 2.47 -9.48
CA LYS A 295 -18.38 3.91 -9.22
C LYS A 295 -19.19 4.70 -10.23
N GLU A 296 -19.07 4.36 -11.50
CA GLU A 296 -19.67 5.12 -12.60
C GLU A 296 -21.19 4.94 -12.67
N PHE A 297 -21.69 3.73 -12.39
CA PHE A 297 -23.12 3.43 -12.40
C PHE A 297 -23.76 3.41 -11.01
N GLY A 298 -23.01 3.78 -9.95
CA GLY A 298 -23.54 3.81 -8.59
C GLY A 298 -23.87 2.42 -8.02
N TRP A 299 -23.23 1.34 -8.46
CA TRP A 299 -23.49 -0.03 -8.00
C TRP A 299 -22.91 -0.32 -6.61
N TYR A 300 -23.04 0.63 -5.70
CA TYR A 300 -22.63 0.51 -4.30
C TYR A 300 -23.80 0.80 -3.34
N THR A 301 -25.03 0.65 -3.82
CA THR A 301 -26.21 0.78 -2.98
C THR A 301 -26.29 -0.35 -1.95
N GLY A 302 -26.59 -0.01 -0.70
CA GLY A 302 -26.71 -0.96 0.40
C GLY A 302 -25.68 -0.76 1.52
N HIS A 303 -25.76 -1.61 2.53
CA HIS A 303 -24.92 -1.47 3.71
C HIS A 303 -23.46 -1.83 3.40
N PRO A 304 -22.47 -0.97 3.74
CA PRO A 304 -21.04 -1.17 3.47
C PRO A 304 -20.48 -2.49 3.99
N ALA A 305 -21.04 -3.02 5.09
CA ALA A 305 -20.60 -4.31 5.65
C ALA A 305 -20.71 -5.49 4.67
N TRP A 306 -21.62 -5.40 3.69
CA TRP A 306 -21.80 -6.41 2.64
C TRP A 306 -21.23 -5.95 1.30
N VAL A 307 -21.44 -4.69 0.94
CA VAL A 307 -21.01 -4.15 -0.35
C VAL A 307 -19.47 -4.17 -0.44
N ILE A 308 -18.76 -3.79 0.63
CA ILE A 308 -17.30 -3.76 0.62
C ILE A 308 -16.71 -5.16 0.38
N PRO A 309 -17.03 -6.21 1.15
CA PRO A 309 -16.50 -7.56 0.89
C PRO A 309 -16.86 -8.09 -0.50
N VAL A 310 -18.08 -7.89 -0.96
CA VAL A 310 -18.51 -8.35 -2.30
C VAL A 310 -17.65 -7.72 -3.39
N TRP A 311 -17.45 -6.41 -3.37
CA TRP A 311 -16.64 -5.72 -4.38
C TRP A 311 -15.15 -5.99 -4.23
N ILE A 312 -14.64 -6.27 -3.03
CA ILE A 312 -13.27 -6.76 -2.84
C ILE A 312 -13.09 -8.08 -3.61
N VAL A 313 -14.03 -9.02 -3.45
CA VAL A 313 -13.96 -10.33 -4.10
C VAL A 313 -14.11 -10.18 -5.62
N LEU A 314 -15.11 -9.45 -6.11
CA LEU A 314 -15.36 -9.28 -7.54
C LEU A 314 -14.19 -8.59 -8.24
N SER A 315 -13.72 -7.45 -7.72
CA SER A 315 -12.63 -6.73 -8.33
C SER A 315 -11.28 -7.44 -8.17
N GLY A 316 -11.04 -8.06 -7.02
CA GLY A 316 -9.83 -8.83 -6.76
C GLY A 316 -9.74 -10.09 -7.62
N ALA A 317 -10.83 -10.85 -7.76
CA ALA A 317 -10.89 -12.03 -8.61
C ALA A 317 -10.77 -11.66 -10.11
N GLY A 318 -11.45 -10.62 -10.55
CA GLY A 318 -11.33 -10.11 -11.92
C GLY A 318 -9.91 -9.67 -12.25
N ALA A 319 -9.29 -8.89 -11.36
CA ALA A 319 -7.91 -8.44 -11.51
C ALA A 319 -6.91 -9.61 -11.50
N LEU A 320 -7.10 -10.59 -10.61
CA LEU A 320 -6.28 -11.80 -10.54
C LEU A 320 -6.39 -12.63 -11.84
N ALA A 321 -7.61 -12.87 -12.32
CA ALA A 321 -7.86 -13.60 -13.55
C ALA A 321 -7.22 -12.93 -14.76
N MET A 322 -7.36 -11.61 -14.88
CA MET A 322 -6.75 -10.83 -15.97
C MET A 322 -5.22 -10.84 -15.87
N SER A 323 -4.65 -10.66 -14.66
CA SER A 323 -3.21 -10.77 -14.43
C SER A 323 -2.66 -12.15 -14.79
N TYR A 324 -3.38 -13.21 -14.44
CA TYR A 324 -3.04 -14.58 -14.80
C TYR A 324 -3.05 -14.78 -16.32
N LEU A 325 -4.07 -14.30 -17.02
CA LEU A 325 -4.14 -14.37 -18.48
C LEU A 325 -2.96 -13.64 -19.14
N PHE A 326 -2.61 -12.46 -18.68
CA PHE A 326 -1.47 -11.70 -19.20
C PHE A 326 -0.13 -12.44 -18.96
N SER A 327 -0.01 -13.18 -17.88
CA SER A 327 1.18 -13.96 -17.57
C SER A 327 1.44 -15.12 -18.52
N LYS A 328 0.41 -15.63 -19.21
CA LYS A 328 0.49 -16.78 -20.12
C LYS A 328 1.17 -16.46 -21.46
N SER A 329 1.15 -15.22 -21.90
CA SER A 329 1.75 -14.82 -23.17
C SER A 329 3.07 -14.09 -22.98
N ALA A 330 4.09 -14.47 -23.75
CA ALA A 330 5.37 -13.75 -23.78
C ALA A 330 5.21 -12.29 -24.23
N LYS A 331 4.17 -11.97 -25.01
CA LYS A 331 3.87 -10.62 -25.49
C LYS A 331 3.25 -9.71 -24.45
N THR A 332 2.62 -10.26 -23.40
CA THR A 332 1.89 -9.47 -22.39
C THR A 332 2.43 -9.59 -20.98
N ARG A 333 3.18 -10.65 -20.65
CA ARG A 333 3.70 -10.88 -19.28
C ARG A 333 4.60 -9.78 -18.73
N TRP A 334 5.18 -8.93 -19.59
CA TRP A 334 6.03 -7.81 -19.19
C TRP A 334 5.23 -6.57 -18.75
N LEU A 335 3.93 -6.53 -19.05
CA LEU A 335 3.00 -5.49 -18.59
C LEU A 335 2.72 -5.59 -17.09
N LEU A 336 2.83 -6.81 -16.54
CA LEU A 336 2.57 -7.17 -15.14
C LEU A 336 3.65 -8.15 -14.64
N PRO A 337 4.92 -7.69 -14.50
CA PRO A 337 6.09 -8.52 -14.21
C PRO A 337 6.14 -9.09 -12.79
#